data_12ddd59345779377ed56e74eaf5b74c8
#
_entry.id   12ddd59345779377ed56e74eaf5b74c8
#
_cell.length_a   1.000
_cell.length_b   1.000
_cell.length_c   1.000
_cell.angle_alpha   90.00
_cell.angle_beta   90.00
_cell.angle_gamma   90.00
#
_symmetry.space_group_name_H-M   'P 1'
#
loop_
_entity.id
_entity.type
_entity.pdbx_description
1 polymer ?
#
loop_
_entity_poly.entity_id
_entity_poly.type
_entity_poly.pdbx_seq_one_letter_code
_entity_poly.pdbx_strand_id
1 'polypeptide(L)'
;MFQDEAGFGRINKPKYCWCERGSRPGVPCHHIREYRYAYGAVEPLTGDSCFLILPYCNTVCMNVFLAELSKLYPEDMILLCCDGAAWHKSKTLQVPVNIVLFHIPPYTPEMNPIEQIWKEIRKRGFRNEGFASLAKVIDRLCDTICSLSADVIKSITGRKWIVNSLISD
;
A
#
# COMPACT_ATOMS: atom_id res chain seq x y z
N MET A 1 7.68 4.87 -10.20
CA MET A 1 6.80 4.12 -9.26
C MET A 1 6.15 5.05 -8.26
N PHE A 2 5.02 4.67 -7.71
CA PHE A 2 4.30 5.42 -6.67
C PHE A 2 4.30 4.63 -5.36
N GLN A 3 4.69 5.28 -4.27
CA GLN A 3 4.92 4.65 -2.96
C GLN A 3 3.99 5.24 -1.90
N ASP A 4 3.58 4.40 -0.93
CA ASP A 4 2.84 4.79 0.26
C ASP A 4 2.85 3.68 1.32
N GLU A 5 2.39 3.97 2.53
CA GLU A 5 2.20 3.02 3.61
C GLU A 5 0.74 2.95 4.06
N ALA A 6 0.29 1.73 4.35
CA ALA A 6 -1.04 1.51 4.89
C ALA A 6 -1.05 0.62 6.13
N GLY A 7 -1.71 1.06 7.19
CA GLY A 7 -1.91 0.28 8.40
C GLY A 7 -3.02 -0.75 8.25
N PHE A 8 -2.72 -2.01 8.64
CA PHE A 8 -3.67 -3.12 8.74
C PHE A 8 -3.63 -3.69 10.15
N GLY A 9 -4.78 -3.88 10.76
CA GLY A 9 -4.86 -4.27 12.15
C GLY A 9 -6.04 -5.17 12.46
N ARG A 10 -6.15 -5.55 13.74
CA ARG A 10 -7.24 -6.41 14.22
C ARG A 10 -8.59 -5.69 14.27
N ILE A 11 -8.58 -4.34 14.30
CA ILE A 11 -9.79 -3.52 14.29
C ILE A 11 -10.11 -3.14 12.85
N ASN A 12 -11.24 -3.60 12.34
CA ASN A 12 -11.75 -3.24 11.02
C ASN A 12 -13.02 -2.41 11.14
N LYS A 13 -13.14 -1.42 10.27
CA LYS A 13 -14.39 -0.63 10.16
C LYS A 13 -15.45 -1.46 9.44
N PRO A 14 -16.67 -1.62 10.02
CA PRO A 14 -17.78 -2.28 9.34
C PRO A 14 -18.08 -1.63 7.98
N LYS A 15 -18.40 -2.46 7.00
CA LYS A 15 -18.77 -2.05 5.64
C LYS A 15 -20.14 -2.61 5.31
N TYR A 16 -20.85 -1.95 4.40
CA TYR A 16 -22.13 -2.43 3.89
C TYR A 16 -21.99 -3.85 3.33
N CYS A 17 -22.96 -4.69 3.63
CA CYS A 17 -23.10 -6.04 3.07
C CYS A 17 -24.54 -6.28 2.65
N TRP A 18 -24.73 -7.20 1.71
CA TRP A 18 -26.07 -7.68 1.36
C TRP A 18 -26.58 -8.58 2.47
N CYS A 19 -27.81 -8.37 2.88
CA CYS A 19 -28.50 -9.17 3.88
C CYS A 19 -29.99 -9.20 3.59
N GLU A 20 -30.71 -10.09 4.25
CA GLU A 20 -32.18 -10.16 4.14
C GLU A 20 -32.80 -8.86 4.65
N ARG A 21 -33.88 -8.42 3.96
CA ARG A 21 -34.59 -7.19 4.32
C ARG A 21 -35.12 -7.27 5.74
N GLY A 22 -34.80 -6.25 6.55
CA GLY A 22 -35.18 -6.19 7.97
C GLY A 22 -34.17 -6.84 8.93
N SER A 23 -33.13 -7.52 8.42
CA SER A 23 -32.06 -8.06 9.26
C SER A 23 -30.95 -7.03 9.51
N ARG A 24 -30.24 -7.17 10.66
CA ARG A 24 -29.02 -6.42 10.97
C ARG A 24 -27.91 -7.44 11.22
N PRO A 25 -27.06 -7.74 10.23
CA PRO A 25 -25.97 -8.68 10.41
C PRO A 25 -24.96 -8.17 11.43
N GLY A 26 -24.58 -9.02 12.39
CA GLY A 26 -23.51 -8.74 13.34
C GLY A 26 -22.16 -8.86 12.64
N VAL A 27 -21.27 -7.89 12.88
CA VAL A 27 -19.88 -7.94 12.40
C VAL A 27 -18.97 -8.15 13.61
N PRO A 28 -18.08 -9.16 13.58
CA PRO A 28 -17.09 -9.33 14.64
C PRO A 28 -16.24 -8.07 14.80
N CYS A 29 -16.07 -7.60 16.02
CA CYS A 29 -15.25 -6.44 16.34
C CYS A 29 -14.26 -6.78 17.45
N HIS A 30 -13.01 -6.36 17.27
CA HIS A 30 -11.99 -6.40 18.32
C HIS A 30 -11.69 -4.99 18.80
N HIS A 31 -11.39 -4.85 20.10
CA HIS A 31 -10.93 -3.58 20.68
C HIS A 31 -9.41 -3.50 20.82
N ILE A 32 -8.68 -4.56 20.43
CA ILE A 32 -7.23 -4.63 20.54
C ILE A 32 -6.59 -3.88 19.38
N ARG A 33 -5.82 -2.83 19.72
CA ARG A 33 -5.11 -1.97 18.76
C ARG A 33 -3.73 -2.53 18.45
N GLU A 34 -3.69 -3.55 17.61
CA GLU A 34 -2.45 -4.12 17.05
C GLU A 34 -2.45 -3.94 15.54
N TYR A 35 -1.36 -3.41 15.01
CA TYR A 35 -1.22 -3.09 13.58
C TYR A 35 0.10 -3.56 13.01
N ARG A 36 0.12 -3.81 11.72
CA ARG A 36 1.30 -3.86 10.85
C ARG A 36 1.07 -2.92 9.68
N TYR A 37 2.17 -2.50 9.08
CA TYR A 37 2.13 -1.54 8.00
C TYR A 37 2.61 -2.21 6.72
N ALA A 38 1.79 -2.18 5.68
CA ALA A 38 2.21 -2.53 4.35
C ALA A 38 2.88 -1.30 3.71
N TYR A 39 4.14 -1.44 3.37
CA TYR A 39 4.86 -0.53 2.50
C TYR A 39 4.70 -1.05 1.08
N GLY A 40 4.41 -0.18 0.14
CA GLY A 40 4.23 -0.58 -1.24
C GLY A 40 4.78 0.45 -2.22
N ALA A 41 5.27 -0.04 -3.36
CA ALA A 41 5.55 0.75 -4.54
C ALA A 41 4.94 0.05 -5.75
N VAL A 42 4.31 0.81 -6.64
CA VAL A 42 3.67 0.28 -7.85
C VAL A 42 4.00 1.13 -9.07
N GLU A 43 4.15 0.44 -10.21
CA GLU A 43 4.29 1.08 -11.52
C GLU A 43 2.98 0.96 -12.31
N PRO A 44 2.27 2.07 -12.58
CA PRO A 44 0.96 2.01 -13.24
C PRO A 44 0.97 1.51 -14.68
N LEU A 45 2.09 1.61 -15.40
CA LEU A 45 2.19 1.20 -16.81
C LEU A 45 2.39 -0.30 -16.97
N THR A 46 3.20 -0.91 -16.11
CA THR A 46 3.57 -2.32 -16.20
C THR A 46 2.83 -3.19 -15.20
N GLY A 47 2.48 -2.64 -14.04
CA GLY A 47 1.98 -3.36 -12.87
C GLY A 47 3.09 -3.93 -12.00
N ASP A 48 4.34 -3.60 -12.26
CA ASP A 48 5.47 -3.95 -11.40
C ASP A 48 5.26 -3.38 -10.01
N SER A 49 5.66 -4.13 -9.02
CA SER A 49 5.39 -3.75 -7.64
C SER A 49 6.35 -4.38 -6.64
N CYS A 50 6.54 -3.68 -5.54
CA CYS A 50 7.25 -4.17 -4.37
C CYS A 50 6.38 -3.93 -3.14
N PHE A 51 6.19 -4.96 -2.30
CA PHE A 51 5.46 -4.84 -1.04
C PHE A 51 6.24 -5.47 0.10
N LEU A 52 6.31 -4.77 1.24
CA LEU A 52 6.84 -5.29 2.50
C LEU A 52 5.85 -5.05 3.63
N ILE A 53 5.79 -5.97 4.58
CA ILE A 53 5.00 -5.81 5.81
C ILE A 53 5.96 -5.53 6.95
N LEU A 54 5.90 -4.32 7.50
CA LEU A 54 6.84 -3.82 8.49
C LEU A 54 6.12 -3.39 9.78
N PRO A 55 6.83 -3.37 10.92
CA PRO A 55 6.18 -3.12 12.22
C PRO A 55 5.74 -1.66 12.45
N TYR A 56 6.43 -0.69 11.84
CA TYR A 56 6.22 0.74 12.09
C TYR A 56 6.27 1.56 10.82
N CYS A 57 5.66 2.76 10.82
CA CYS A 57 5.89 3.83 9.85
C CYS A 57 6.96 4.77 10.42
N ASN A 58 8.21 4.54 10.07
CA ASN A 58 9.35 5.36 10.49
C ASN A 58 10.52 5.25 9.49
N THR A 59 11.53 6.09 9.67
CA THR A 59 12.71 6.14 8.79
C THR A 59 13.48 4.80 8.73
N VAL A 60 13.56 4.04 9.83
CA VAL A 60 14.26 2.76 9.85
C VAL A 60 13.55 1.75 8.92
N CYS A 61 12.23 1.64 9.04
CA CYS A 61 11.44 0.77 8.16
C CYS A 61 11.47 1.25 6.71
N MET A 62 11.45 2.57 6.48
CA MET A 62 11.59 3.12 5.13
C MET A 62 12.96 2.79 4.51
N ASN A 63 14.04 2.85 5.27
CA ASN A 63 15.37 2.44 4.80
C ASN A 63 15.39 0.96 4.38
N VAL A 64 14.74 0.08 5.15
CA VAL A 64 14.62 -1.34 4.78
C VAL A 64 13.83 -1.48 3.48
N PHE A 65 12.71 -0.78 3.35
CA PHE A 65 11.88 -0.81 2.15
C PHE A 65 12.64 -0.32 0.90
N LEU A 66 13.33 0.81 0.99
CA LEU A 66 14.11 1.36 -0.13
C LEU A 66 15.26 0.42 -0.54
N ALA A 67 15.93 -0.20 0.43
CA ALA A 67 16.99 -1.17 0.15
C ALA A 67 16.47 -2.41 -0.59
N GLU A 68 15.31 -2.95 -0.19
CA GLU A 68 14.69 -4.10 -0.87
C GLU A 68 14.14 -3.72 -2.25
N LEU A 69 13.54 -2.54 -2.40
CA LEU A 69 13.10 -2.03 -3.70
C LEU A 69 14.28 -1.89 -4.68
N SER A 70 15.40 -1.32 -4.22
CA SER A 70 16.62 -1.18 -5.01
C SER A 70 17.20 -2.53 -5.45
N LYS A 71 17.20 -3.53 -4.58
CA LYS A 71 17.66 -4.89 -4.91
C LYS A 71 16.76 -5.61 -5.91
N LEU A 72 15.45 -5.34 -5.86
CA LEU A 72 14.47 -5.96 -6.75
C LEU A 72 14.63 -5.46 -8.19
N TYR A 73 15.07 -4.22 -8.37
CA TYR A 73 15.25 -3.55 -9.67
C TYR A 73 16.66 -2.97 -9.78
N PRO A 74 17.72 -3.81 -9.82
CA PRO A 74 19.10 -3.35 -9.73
C PRO A 74 19.58 -2.57 -10.97
N GLU A 75 18.99 -2.83 -12.13
CA GLU A 75 19.36 -2.21 -13.41
C GLU A 75 18.51 -0.97 -13.75
N ASP A 76 17.47 -0.69 -12.95
CA ASP A 76 16.54 0.38 -13.21
C ASP A 76 16.86 1.63 -12.37
N MET A 77 16.72 2.80 -12.98
CA MET A 77 16.62 4.08 -12.26
C MET A 77 15.17 4.32 -11.88
N ILE A 78 14.88 4.31 -10.59
CA ILE A 78 13.52 4.41 -10.05
C ILE A 78 13.23 5.85 -9.63
N LEU A 79 12.31 6.53 -10.32
CA LEU A 79 11.67 7.73 -9.80
C LEU A 79 10.54 7.30 -8.85
N LEU A 80 10.75 7.47 -7.55
CA LEU A 80 9.80 7.04 -6.51
C LEU A 80 8.98 8.23 -6.01
N CYS A 81 7.74 8.31 -6.48
CA CYS A 81 6.78 9.32 -6.03
C CYS A 81 6.18 8.91 -4.69
N CYS A 82 6.40 9.71 -3.65
CA CYS A 82 5.88 9.46 -2.30
C CYS A 82 5.30 10.74 -1.70
N ASP A 83 4.57 10.62 -0.61
CA ASP A 83 4.09 11.77 0.13
C ASP A 83 5.22 12.50 0.90
N GLY A 84 4.85 13.59 1.57
CA GLY A 84 5.79 14.39 2.35
C GLY A 84 5.86 14.02 3.83
N ALA A 85 5.62 12.76 4.21
CA ALA A 85 5.72 12.32 5.60
C ALA A 85 7.09 12.61 6.21
N ALA A 86 7.12 12.82 7.53
CA ALA A 86 8.35 13.24 8.21
C ALA A 86 9.50 12.24 8.05
N TRP A 87 9.20 10.95 7.98
CA TRP A 87 10.21 9.90 7.79
C TRP A 87 10.76 9.83 6.37
N HIS A 88 10.05 10.35 5.36
CA HIS A 88 10.53 10.51 3.99
C HIS A 88 11.51 11.70 3.82
N LYS A 89 11.51 12.61 4.79
CA LYS A 89 12.36 13.81 4.79
C LYS A 89 13.43 13.79 5.89
N SER A 90 13.60 12.67 6.56
CA SER A 90 14.55 12.50 7.65
C SER A 90 15.99 12.60 7.14
N LYS A 91 16.88 13.26 7.92
CA LYS A 91 18.31 13.30 7.65
C LYS A 91 19.00 11.93 7.73
N THR A 92 18.36 10.94 8.35
CA THR A 92 18.86 9.56 8.47
C THR A 92 18.26 8.63 7.42
N LEU A 93 17.49 9.17 6.48
CA LEU A 93 17.00 8.40 5.35
C LEU A 93 18.16 8.03 4.41
N GLN A 94 18.26 6.75 4.11
CA GLN A 94 19.28 6.18 3.23
C GLN A 94 18.63 5.83 1.89
N VAL A 95 18.81 6.72 0.92
CA VAL A 95 18.26 6.51 -0.43
C VAL A 95 19.32 5.82 -1.29
N PRO A 96 19.04 4.61 -1.83
CA PRO A 96 19.94 3.91 -2.76
C PRO A 96 20.24 4.74 -4.02
N VAL A 97 21.39 4.48 -4.63
CA VAL A 97 21.90 5.27 -5.77
C VAL A 97 21.00 5.22 -7.02
N ASN A 98 20.23 4.13 -7.16
CA ASN A 98 19.29 3.93 -8.27
C ASN A 98 17.85 4.38 -7.94
N ILE A 99 17.64 5.10 -6.83
CA ILE A 99 16.32 5.64 -6.46
C ILE A 99 16.39 7.15 -6.34
N VAL A 100 15.47 7.85 -6.97
CA VAL A 100 15.26 9.29 -6.83
C VAL A 100 13.89 9.51 -6.21
N LEU A 101 13.84 10.18 -5.06
CA LEU A 101 12.58 10.51 -4.38
C LEU A 101 11.97 11.77 -4.98
N PHE A 102 10.70 11.69 -5.31
CA PHE A 102 9.87 12.82 -5.72
C PHE A 102 8.68 12.96 -4.77
N HIS A 103 8.58 14.10 -4.09
CA HIS A 103 7.46 14.33 -3.16
C HIS A 103 6.28 14.94 -3.89
N ILE A 104 5.15 14.22 -3.87
CA ILE A 104 3.87 14.74 -4.35
C ILE A 104 3.37 15.86 -3.43
N PRO A 105 2.57 16.82 -3.95
CA PRO A 105 2.04 17.91 -3.14
C PRO A 105 1.27 17.38 -1.92
N PRO A 106 1.33 18.08 -0.78
CA PRO A 106 0.57 17.69 0.40
C PRO A 106 -0.93 17.74 0.15
N TYR A 107 -1.67 16.88 0.84
CA TYR A 107 -3.16 16.80 0.77
C TYR A 107 -3.73 16.44 -0.61
N THR A 108 -2.98 15.71 -1.43
CA THR A 108 -3.40 15.25 -2.76
C THR A 108 -3.37 13.72 -2.89
N PRO A 109 -4.09 12.95 -2.05
CA PRO A 109 -4.07 11.47 -2.10
C PRO A 109 -4.59 10.92 -3.44
N GLU A 110 -5.40 11.70 -4.17
CA GLU A 110 -5.86 11.34 -5.51
C GLU A 110 -4.73 11.26 -6.53
N MET A 111 -3.60 11.93 -6.30
CA MET A 111 -2.42 11.87 -7.14
C MET A 111 -1.57 10.62 -6.88
N ASN A 112 -1.82 9.89 -5.77
CA ASN A 112 -1.10 8.66 -5.48
C ASN A 112 -1.95 7.41 -5.82
N PRO A 113 -1.70 6.74 -6.95
CA PRO A 113 -2.51 5.61 -7.41
C PRO A 113 -2.46 4.39 -6.48
N ILE A 114 -1.42 4.23 -5.67
CA ILE A 114 -1.29 3.12 -4.72
C ILE A 114 -2.40 3.13 -3.65
N GLU A 115 -3.00 4.28 -3.38
CA GLU A 115 -4.17 4.38 -2.51
C GLU A 115 -5.34 3.50 -2.98
N GLN A 116 -5.45 3.23 -4.28
CA GLN A 116 -6.47 2.31 -4.82
C GLN A 116 -6.13 0.85 -4.53
N ILE A 117 -4.84 0.52 -4.47
CA ILE A 117 -4.36 -0.81 -4.05
C ILE A 117 -4.76 -1.06 -2.60
N TRP A 118 -4.56 -0.08 -1.70
CA TRP A 118 -4.98 -0.22 -0.31
C TRP A 118 -6.49 -0.43 -0.16
N LYS A 119 -7.30 0.27 -0.98
CA LYS A 119 -8.76 0.07 -1.01
C LYS A 119 -9.12 -1.34 -1.48
N GLU A 120 -8.46 -1.84 -2.51
CA GLU A 120 -8.71 -3.18 -3.04
C GLU A 120 -8.27 -4.28 -2.06
N ILE A 121 -7.11 -4.14 -1.41
CA ILE A 121 -6.64 -5.06 -0.36
C ILE A 121 -7.67 -5.10 0.78
N ARG A 122 -8.14 -3.93 1.26
CA ARG A 122 -9.16 -3.88 2.31
C ARG A 122 -10.48 -4.51 1.89
N LYS A 123 -10.85 -4.37 0.63
CA LYS A 123 -12.08 -4.96 0.07
C LYS A 123 -12.00 -6.48 -0.02
N ARG A 124 -10.86 -7.02 -0.48
CA ARG A 124 -10.66 -8.47 -0.66
C ARG A 124 -10.44 -9.21 0.65
N GLY A 125 -9.58 -8.69 1.51
CA GLY A 125 -9.08 -9.44 2.68
C GLY A 125 -9.60 -8.97 4.03
N PHE A 126 -10.21 -7.78 4.13
CA PHE A 126 -10.47 -7.14 5.43
C PHE A 126 -11.91 -6.64 5.61
N ARG A 127 -12.82 -7.06 4.74
CA ARG A 127 -14.21 -6.58 4.79
C ARG A 127 -15.02 -7.36 5.82
N ASN A 128 -15.51 -6.67 6.86
CA ASN A 128 -16.37 -7.24 7.90
C ASN A 128 -15.79 -8.47 8.62
N GLU A 129 -14.47 -8.57 8.71
CA GLU A 129 -13.78 -9.66 9.40
C GLU A 129 -13.12 -9.15 10.70
N GLY A 130 -13.14 -9.99 11.73
CA GLY A 130 -12.37 -9.83 12.95
C GLY A 130 -11.22 -10.84 13.00
N PHE A 131 -10.03 -10.40 13.40
CA PHE A 131 -8.85 -11.25 13.44
C PHE A 131 -8.50 -11.62 14.89
N ALA A 132 -8.37 -12.93 15.17
CA ALA A 132 -8.04 -13.44 16.50
C ALA A 132 -6.64 -13.04 16.99
N SER A 133 -5.70 -12.79 16.06
CA SER A 133 -4.33 -12.37 16.39
C SER A 133 -3.75 -11.49 15.29
N LEU A 134 -2.65 -10.77 15.62
CA LEU A 134 -1.90 -10.00 14.63
C LEU A 134 -1.25 -10.89 13.57
N ALA A 135 -0.85 -12.12 13.93
CA ALA A 135 -0.34 -13.10 12.96
C ALA A 135 -1.37 -13.38 11.86
N LYS A 136 -2.66 -13.56 12.22
CA LYS A 136 -3.73 -13.75 11.25
C LYS A 136 -3.99 -12.54 10.35
N VAL A 137 -3.74 -11.33 10.86
CA VAL A 137 -3.76 -10.11 10.02
C VAL A 137 -2.63 -10.15 8.99
N ILE A 138 -1.42 -10.54 9.41
CA ILE A 138 -0.24 -10.64 8.53
C ILE A 138 -0.47 -11.71 7.47
N ASP A 139 -0.90 -12.92 7.86
CA ASP A 139 -1.20 -14.02 6.94
C ASP A 139 -2.19 -13.54 5.86
N ARG A 140 -3.33 -12.97 6.29
CA ARG A 140 -4.35 -12.45 5.37
C ARG A 140 -3.83 -11.34 4.46
N LEU A 141 -2.98 -10.47 4.98
CA LEU A 141 -2.38 -9.37 4.21
C LEU A 141 -1.42 -9.92 3.15
N CYS A 142 -0.56 -10.88 3.52
CA CYS A 142 0.32 -11.58 2.57
C CYS A 142 -0.48 -12.26 1.47
N ASP A 143 -1.48 -13.09 1.82
CA ASP A 143 -2.31 -13.81 0.86
C ASP A 143 -3.01 -12.84 -0.11
N THR A 144 -3.54 -11.73 0.43
CA THR A 144 -4.25 -10.74 -0.38
C THR A 144 -3.31 -10.03 -1.34
N ILE A 145 -2.13 -9.60 -0.87
CA ILE A 145 -1.11 -8.96 -1.71
C ILE A 145 -0.64 -9.93 -2.80
N CYS A 146 -0.30 -11.17 -2.44
CA CYS A 146 0.16 -12.19 -3.40
C CYS A 146 -0.90 -12.55 -4.45
N SER A 147 -2.19 -12.31 -4.17
CA SER A 147 -3.28 -12.50 -5.14
C SER A 147 -3.39 -11.37 -6.18
N LEU A 148 -2.64 -10.28 -6.04
CA LEU A 148 -2.63 -9.16 -6.98
C LEU A 148 -1.60 -9.43 -8.08
N SER A 149 -2.04 -9.88 -9.25
CA SER A 149 -1.17 -9.98 -10.43
C SER A 149 -0.80 -8.59 -10.97
N ALA A 150 0.27 -8.51 -11.77
CA ALA A 150 0.68 -7.28 -12.45
C ALA A 150 -0.47 -6.67 -13.26
N ASP A 151 -1.24 -7.48 -13.99
CA ASP A 151 -2.41 -7.00 -14.75
C ASP A 151 -3.48 -6.39 -13.85
N VAL A 152 -3.71 -6.96 -12.68
CA VAL A 152 -4.66 -6.43 -11.69
C VAL A 152 -4.14 -5.09 -11.15
N ILE A 153 -2.87 -5.00 -10.78
CA ILE A 153 -2.24 -3.76 -10.29
C ILE A 153 -2.32 -2.67 -11.36
N LYS A 154 -1.92 -2.97 -12.59
CA LYS A 154 -2.02 -2.07 -13.74
C LYS A 154 -3.46 -1.59 -13.97
N SER A 155 -4.44 -2.49 -13.93
CA SER A 155 -5.86 -2.15 -14.07
C SER A 155 -6.37 -1.19 -12.99
N ILE A 156 -5.90 -1.35 -11.75
CA ILE A 156 -6.31 -0.53 -10.61
C ILE A 156 -5.63 0.84 -10.62
N THR A 157 -4.34 0.89 -10.97
CA THR A 157 -3.49 2.08 -10.85
C THR A 157 -3.36 2.88 -12.15
N GLY A 158 -3.50 2.24 -13.32
CA GLY A 158 -3.34 2.81 -14.65
C GLY A 158 -4.48 3.71 -15.08
N ARG A 159 -4.80 4.76 -14.32
CA ARG A 159 -5.80 5.76 -14.69
C ARG A 159 -5.33 6.58 -15.88
N LYS A 160 -6.25 6.91 -16.80
CA LYS A 160 -5.93 7.63 -18.04
C LYS A 160 -5.06 8.87 -17.84
N TRP A 161 -5.36 9.68 -16.84
CA TRP A 161 -4.59 10.91 -16.59
C TRP A 161 -3.16 10.63 -16.10
N ILE A 162 -2.94 9.54 -15.29
CA ILE A 162 -1.60 9.10 -14.86
C ILE A 162 -0.83 8.56 -16.07
N VAL A 163 -1.45 7.63 -16.81
CA VAL A 163 -0.83 7.01 -17.98
C VAL A 163 -0.45 8.07 -19.01
N ASN A 164 -1.35 9.01 -19.30
CA ASN A 164 -1.08 10.08 -20.25
C ASN A 164 0.07 10.99 -19.79
N SER A 165 0.16 11.32 -18.49
CA SER A 165 1.25 12.17 -17.99
C SER A 165 2.62 11.45 -17.96
N LEU A 166 2.64 10.11 -17.97
CA LEU A 166 3.88 9.31 -18.01
C LEU A 166 4.34 9.02 -19.44
N ILE A 167 3.44 9.13 -20.44
CA ILE A 167 3.72 8.81 -21.85
C ILE A 167 3.86 10.09 -22.72
N SER A 168 3.43 11.27 -22.19
CA SER A 168 3.57 12.52 -22.94
C SER A 168 5.04 12.89 -23.05
N ASP A 169 5.53 12.89 -24.32
CA ASP A 169 6.85 13.39 -24.73
C ASP A 169 7.03 14.89 -24.45
#